data_d3fc2b9b09715f02ea69458eac1bd121
#
_entry.id   d3fc2b9b09715f02ea69458eac1bd121
#
_cell.length_a   1.000
_cell.length_b   1.000
_cell.length_c   1.000
_cell.angle_alpha   90.00
_cell.angle_beta   90.00
_cell.angle_gamma   90.00
#
_symmetry.space_group_name_H-M   'P 1'
#
loop_
_entity.id
_entity.type
_entity.pdbx_description
1 polymer ?
#
loop_
_entity_poly.entity_id
_entity_poly.type
_entity_poly.pdbx_seq_one_letter_code
_entity_poly.pdbx_strand_id
1 'polypeptide(L)'
;MQIDATIDKNLAKVTEKVTRPQRSRSYNLCVKADALRFAKLYKEAVQAYLQAIMMDRKEPQAYFGLAMSYKYLQEYKKAISTLHKLIVIDDSKDDYFFELGVCYLSNGEPEKAIEHLIKAILINRENLEAQIQLAIAHELVDEADLSLMIYNKLIETNPEFLKAYYNKAAMLMGQGDFMEASRTFFQLIKRNPDYYKAYLGIAMSFDKMSKFKDAIRYYKKFLELNQFSEDAVFARKRIEELRVEHFSRDNSLSLVKSGDGIDF
;
A
#
# COMPACT_ATOMS: atom_id res chain seq x y z
N MET A 1 -36.57 36.37 42.99
CA MET A 1 -35.22 35.79 42.87
C MET A 1 -35.15 34.25 42.89
N GLN A 2 -36.01 33.51 43.61
CA GLN A 2 -35.95 32.02 43.59
C GLN A 2 -36.66 31.37 42.39
N ILE A 3 -37.61 32.03 41.73
CA ILE A 3 -38.34 31.52 40.57
C ILE A 3 -37.50 31.53 39.30
N ASP A 4 -36.63 32.52 39.12
CA ASP A 4 -35.76 32.64 37.94
C ASP A 4 -34.70 31.55 37.88
N ALA A 5 -34.08 31.19 39.02
CA ALA A 5 -33.06 30.14 39.08
C ALA A 5 -33.61 28.72 38.76
N THR A 6 -34.92 28.51 39.02
CA THR A 6 -35.60 27.23 38.72
C THR A 6 -35.98 27.15 37.23
N ILE A 7 -36.36 28.28 36.64
CA ILE A 7 -36.64 28.41 35.19
C ILE A 7 -35.34 28.20 34.39
N ASP A 8 -34.25 28.86 34.77
CA ASP A 8 -32.96 28.70 34.12
C ASP A 8 -32.42 27.26 34.21
N LYS A 9 -32.55 26.60 35.36
CA LYS A 9 -32.19 25.20 35.54
C LYS A 9 -33.02 24.23 34.69
N ASN A 10 -34.29 24.52 34.51
CA ASN A 10 -35.15 23.72 33.64
C ASN A 10 -34.94 24.01 32.18
N LEU A 11 -34.65 25.28 31.79
CA LEU A 11 -34.23 25.63 30.43
C LEU A 11 -32.93 24.99 30.08
N ALA A 12 -31.92 24.99 30.98
CA ALA A 12 -30.64 24.33 30.77
C ALA A 12 -30.82 22.80 30.59
N LYS A 13 -31.68 22.14 31.35
CA LYS A 13 -32.00 20.71 31.17
C LYS A 13 -32.75 20.42 29.88
N VAL A 14 -33.64 21.33 29.43
CA VAL A 14 -34.33 21.19 28.16
C VAL A 14 -33.41 21.45 26.99
N THR A 15 -32.56 22.47 27.06
CA THR A 15 -31.53 22.75 26.04
C THR A 15 -30.48 21.64 25.98
N GLU A 16 -30.06 21.07 27.11
CA GLU A 16 -29.14 19.94 27.15
C GLU A 16 -29.75 18.64 26.56
N LYS A 17 -31.08 18.44 26.71
CA LYS A 17 -31.81 17.37 26.04
C LYS A 17 -32.02 17.60 24.53
N VAL A 18 -32.16 18.87 24.12
CA VAL A 18 -32.38 19.24 22.71
C VAL A 18 -31.06 19.31 21.93
N THR A 19 -29.93 19.59 22.60
CA THR A 19 -28.64 19.74 21.95
C THR A 19 -27.80 18.45 21.84
N ARG A 20 -28.22 17.35 22.46
CA ARG A 20 -27.67 16.02 22.15
C ARG A 20 -28.63 15.33 21.18
N PRO A 21 -28.32 15.30 19.88
CA PRO A 21 -29.07 14.43 18.98
C PRO A 21 -29.01 13.02 19.59
N GLN A 22 -30.19 12.41 19.89
CA GLN A 22 -30.22 10.98 20.23
C GLN A 22 -29.60 10.23 19.04
N ARG A 23 -28.31 9.85 19.18
CA ARG A 23 -27.64 9.06 18.17
C ARG A 23 -28.45 7.80 17.93
N SER A 24 -28.78 7.51 16.69
CA SER A 24 -29.62 6.37 16.33
C SER A 24 -29.04 5.08 16.92
N ARG A 25 -29.91 4.09 17.17
CA ARG A 25 -29.45 2.75 17.61
C ARG A 25 -28.45 2.15 16.61
N SER A 26 -28.67 2.41 15.31
CA SER A 26 -27.75 2.04 14.23
C SER A 26 -26.36 2.65 14.44
N TYR A 27 -26.27 3.95 14.71
CA TYR A 27 -25.01 4.63 14.97
C TYR A 27 -24.26 4.03 16.16
N ASN A 28 -24.94 3.74 17.27
CA ASN A 28 -24.30 3.12 18.45
C ASN A 28 -23.76 1.71 18.13
N LEU A 29 -24.47 0.97 17.30
CA LEU A 29 -23.98 -0.33 16.80
C LEU A 29 -22.76 -0.18 15.89
N CYS A 30 -22.72 0.86 15.03
CA CYS A 30 -21.54 1.16 14.21
C CYS A 30 -20.33 1.48 15.09
N VAL A 31 -20.47 2.33 16.12
CA VAL A 31 -19.38 2.64 17.06
C VAL A 31 -18.86 1.38 17.75
N LYS A 32 -19.75 0.48 18.19
CA LYS A 32 -19.35 -0.80 18.77
C LYS A 32 -18.62 -1.67 17.75
N ALA A 33 -19.13 -1.74 16.52
CA ALA A 33 -18.54 -2.52 15.44
C ALA A 33 -17.16 -1.97 15.02
N ASP A 34 -17.01 -0.64 14.97
CA ASP A 34 -15.71 0.00 14.75
C ASP A 34 -14.69 -0.38 15.82
N ALA A 35 -15.08 -0.35 17.11
CA ALA A 35 -14.23 -0.78 18.20
C ALA A 35 -13.78 -2.25 18.05
N LEU A 36 -14.69 -3.15 17.67
CA LEU A 36 -14.36 -4.56 17.40
C LEU A 36 -13.40 -4.69 16.21
N ARG A 37 -13.62 -3.95 15.13
CA ARG A 37 -12.75 -3.94 13.94
C ARG A 37 -11.34 -3.42 14.28
N PHE A 38 -11.21 -2.35 15.05
CA PHE A 38 -9.93 -1.84 15.53
C PHE A 38 -9.22 -2.83 16.46
N ALA A 39 -9.97 -3.59 17.27
CA ALA A 39 -9.45 -4.69 18.07
C ALA A 39 -9.12 -5.95 17.23
N LYS A 40 -9.24 -5.89 15.89
CA LYS A 40 -9.04 -6.99 14.93
C LYS A 40 -10.00 -8.18 15.12
N LEU A 41 -11.09 -7.99 15.84
CA LEU A 41 -12.18 -8.97 16.02
C LEU A 41 -13.16 -8.83 14.83
N TYR A 42 -12.66 -9.19 13.63
CA TYR A 42 -13.36 -8.89 12.37
C TYR A 42 -14.67 -9.67 12.22
N LYS A 43 -14.75 -10.91 12.72
CA LYS A 43 -15.98 -11.72 12.63
C LYS A 43 -17.09 -11.14 13.50
N GLU A 44 -16.74 -10.69 14.69
CA GLU A 44 -17.67 -10.02 15.63
C GLU A 44 -18.08 -8.65 15.10
N ALA A 45 -17.15 -7.91 14.48
CA ALA A 45 -17.45 -6.64 13.82
C ALA A 45 -18.46 -6.83 12.68
N VAL A 46 -18.30 -7.86 11.85
CA VAL A 46 -19.28 -8.22 10.79
C VAL A 46 -20.67 -8.38 11.35
N GLN A 47 -20.85 -9.14 12.45
CA GLN A 47 -22.15 -9.34 13.08
C GLN A 47 -22.78 -8.02 13.58
N ALA A 48 -21.95 -7.16 14.20
CA ALA A 48 -22.41 -5.88 14.71
C ALA A 48 -22.80 -4.90 13.59
N TYR A 49 -22.04 -4.84 12.48
CA TYR A 49 -22.41 -4.03 11.31
C TYR A 49 -23.67 -4.55 10.62
N LEU A 50 -23.85 -5.86 10.51
CA LEU A 50 -25.09 -6.44 9.96
C LEU A 50 -26.31 -6.05 10.82
N GLN A 51 -26.18 -6.05 12.15
CA GLN A 51 -27.22 -5.56 13.05
C GLN A 51 -27.50 -4.06 12.84
N ALA A 52 -26.45 -3.24 12.64
CA ALA A 52 -26.63 -1.81 12.33
C ALA A 52 -27.41 -1.61 11.02
N ILE A 53 -27.07 -2.35 9.97
CA ILE A 53 -27.76 -2.31 8.67
C ILE A 53 -29.22 -2.78 8.77
N MET A 54 -29.50 -3.76 9.62
CA MET A 54 -30.91 -4.18 9.88
C MET A 54 -31.74 -3.08 10.54
N MET A 55 -31.12 -2.23 11.39
CA MET A 55 -31.77 -1.09 12.02
C MET A 55 -31.92 0.09 11.07
N ASP A 56 -30.89 0.36 10.26
CA ASP A 56 -30.92 1.42 9.24
C ASP A 56 -30.22 0.93 7.96
N ARG A 57 -31.02 0.65 6.93
CA ARG A 57 -30.54 0.16 5.63
C ARG A 57 -29.84 1.23 4.81
N LYS A 58 -29.85 2.50 5.25
CA LYS A 58 -29.21 3.63 4.56
C LYS A 58 -28.04 4.22 5.34
N GLU A 59 -27.51 3.50 6.34
CA GLU A 59 -26.37 3.95 7.14
C GLU A 59 -25.03 3.64 6.41
N PRO A 60 -24.38 4.60 5.72
CA PRO A 60 -23.19 4.34 4.92
C PRO A 60 -22.01 3.82 5.76
N GLN A 61 -21.86 4.32 7.01
CA GLN A 61 -20.79 3.89 7.92
C GLN A 61 -20.86 2.39 8.21
N ALA A 62 -22.07 1.84 8.34
CA ALA A 62 -22.25 0.40 8.60
C ALA A 62 -21.80 -0.45 7.41
N TYR A 63 -22.15 -0.04 6.18
CA TYR A 63 -21.71 -0.74 4.98
C TYR A 63 -20.20 -0.63 4.77
N PHE A 64 -19.62 0.56 4.96
CA PHE A 64 -18.19 0.74 4.82
C PHE A 64 -17.41 -0.12 5.83
N GLY A 65 -17.79 -0.05 7.12
CA GLY A 65 -17.17 -0.87 8.17
C GLY A 65 -17.31 -2.38 7.93
N LEU A 66 -18.50 -2.82 7.43
CA LEU A 66 -18.74 -4.21 7.05
C LEU A 66 -17.82 -4.65 5.92
N ALA A 67 -17.70 -3.83 4.87
CA ALA A 67 -16.82 -4.12 3.73
C ALA A 67 -15.35 -4.21 4.16
N MET A 68 -14.89 -3.28 5.01
CA MET A 68 -13.53 -3.32 5.56
C MET A 68 -13.30 -4.57 6.41
N SER A 69 -14.29 -4.99 7.20
CA SER A 69 -14.20 -6.23 7.99
C SER A 69 -14.07 -7.47 7.09
N TYR A 70 -14.84 -7.53 5.99
CA TYR A 70 -14.71 -8.60 5.00
C TYR A 70 -13.35 -8.56 4.28
N LYS A 71 -12.84 -7.36 3.93
CA LYS A 71 -11.50 -7.20 3.34
C LYS A 71 -10.41 -7.79 4.25
N TYR A 72 -10.43 -7.48 5.55
CA TYR A 72 -9.46 -8.02 6.50
C TYR A 72 -9.61 -9.54 6.73
N LEU A 73 -10.81 -10.09 6.54
CA LEU A 73 -11.04 -11.53 6.52
C LEU A 73 -10.68 -12.19 5.18
N GLN A 74 -10.18 -11.41 4.20
CA GLN A 74 -9.87 -11.82 2.83
C GLN A 74 -11.12 -12.35 2.05
N GLU A 75 -12.31 -12.01 2.52
CA GLU A 75 -13.58 -12.33 1.86
C GLU A 75 -13.91 -11.27 0.80
N TYR A 76 -13.02 -11.11 -0.19
CA TYR A 76 -13.05 -10.00 -1.15
C TYR A 76 -14.36 -9.90 -1.92
N LYS A 77 -14.95 -11.02 -2.34
CA LYS A 77 -16.26 -11.01 -3.04
C LYS A 77 -17.37 -10.41 -2.19
N LYS A 78 -17.37 -10.67 -0.87
CA LYS A 78 -18.36 -10.08 0.04
C LYS A 78 -18.07 -8.59 0.27
N ALA A 79 -16.81 -8.20 0.38
CA ALA A 79 -16.40 -6.81 0.47
C ALA A 79 -16.86 -6.01 -0.76
N ILE A 80 -16.58 -6.52 -1.97
CA ILE A 80 -17.01 -5.93 -3.26
C ILE A 80 -18.53 -5.76 -3.30
N SER A 81 -19.29 -6.83 -3.02
CA SER A 81 -20.76 -6.75 -3.02
C SER A 81 -21.28 -5.71 -2.02
N THR A 82 -20.64 -5.58 -0.86
CA THR A 82 -21.01 -4.62 0.18
C THR A 82 -20.69 -3.20 -0.23
N LEU A 83 -19.51 -2.95 -0.86
CA LEU A 83 -19.12 -1.64 -1.37
C LEU A 83 -20.02 -1.19 -2.52
N HIS A 84 -20.46 -2.08 -3.39
CA HIS A 84 -21.45 -1.72 -4.41
C HIS A 84 -22.77 -1.24 -3.79
N LYS A 85 -23.26 -1.90 -2.73
CA LYS A 85 -24.46 -1.43 -2.00
C LYS A 85 -24.22 -0.07 -1.35
N LEU A 86 -23.03 0.15 -0.80
CA LEU A 86 -22.64 1.43 -0.22
C LEU A 86 -22.69 2.56 -1.26
N ILE A 87 -22.09 2.36 -2.43
CA ILE A 87 -22.04 3.36 -3.51
C ILE A 87 -23.43 3.72 -4.03
N VAL A 88 -24.38 2.77 -4.01
CA VAL A 88 -25.81 3.08 -4.34
C VAL A 88 -26.44 4.00 -3.30
N ILE A 89 -25.98 3.96 -2.05
CA ILE A 89 -26.50 4.80 -0.96
C ILE A 89 -25.82 6.16 -0.92
N ASP A 90 -24.51 6.17 -1.13
CA ASP A 90 -23.63 7.36 -1.09
C ASP A 90 -22.44 7.11 -2.03
N ASP A 91 -22.35 7.91 -3.09
CA ASP A 91 -21.27 7.85 -4.09
C ASP A 91 -20.31 9.05 -4.02
N SER A 92 -20.41 9.83 -2.93
CA SER A 92 -19.70 11.11 -2.82
C SER A 92 -18.24 11.00 -2.39
N LYS A 93 -17.80 9.85 -1.83
CA LYS A 93 -16.48 9.69 -1.23
C LYS A 93 -15.55 8.84 -2.10
N ASP A 94 -14.37 9.37 -2.32
CA ASP A 94 -13.30 8.68 -3.04
C ASP A 94 -12.85 7.39 -2.36
N ASP A 95 -12.84 7.35 -1.02
CA ASP A 95 -12.48 6.15 -0.23
C ASP A 95 -13.32 4.92 -0.61
N TYR A 96 -14.59 5.10 -0.95
CA TYR A 96 -15.47 3.97 -1.30
C TYR A 96 -15.06 3.32 -2.61
N PHE A 97 -14.74 4.14 -3.61
CA PHE A 97 -14.25 3.68 -4.91
C PHE A 97 -12.80 3.16 -4.82
N PHE A 98 -11.96 3.82 -4.03
CA PHE A 98 -10.60 3.37 -3.74
C PHE A 98 -10.60 1.96 -3.15
N GLU A 99 -11.35 1.74 -2.07
CA GLU A 99 -11.42 0.44 -1.40
C GLU A 99 -12.07 -0.63 -2.28
N LEU A 100 -13.01 -0.26 -3.14
CA LEU A 100 -13.58 -1.16 -4.13
C LEU A 100 -12.53 -1.58 -5.16
N GLY A 101 -11.74 -0.64 -5.67
CA GLY A 101 -10.61 -0.92 -6.56
C GLY A 101 -9.58 -1.85 -5.91
N VAL A 102 -9.19 -1.58 -4.67
CA VAL A 102 -8.27 -2.45 -3.90
C VAL A 102 -8.84 -3.86 -3.69
N CYS A 103 -10.15 -3.97 -3.41
CA CYS A 103 -10.80 -5.27 -3.28
C CYS A 103 -10.81 -6.04 -4.61
N TYR A 104 -11.02 -5.36 -5.76
CA TYR A 104 -10.95 -5.99 -7.07
C TYR A 104 -9.53 -6.47 -7.38
N LEU A 105 -8.49 -5.67 -7.11
CA LEU A 105 -7.09 -6.11 -7.25
C LEU A 105 -6.81 -7.38 -6.43
N SER A 106 -7.24 -7.37 -5.17
CA SER A 106 -7.03 -8.51 -4.27
C SER A 106 -7.85 -9.75 -4.67
N ASN A 107 -8.93 -9.57 -5.45
CA ASN A 107 -9.74 -10.67 -6.00
C ASN A 107 -9.24 -11.13 -7.38
N GLY A 108 -8.17 -10.54 -7.93
CA GLY A 108 -7.59 -10.90 -9.23
C GLY A 108 -8.38 -10.35 -10.43
N GLU A 109 -9.03 -9.20 -10.29
CA GLU A 109 -9.84 -8.53 -11.31
C GLU A 109 -9.32 -7.10 -11.59
N PRO A 110 -8.08 -6.95 -12.11
CA PRO A 110 -7.42 -5.65 -12.25
C PRO A 110 -8.13 -4.70 -13.21
N GLU A 111 -8.79 -5.20 -14.26
CA GLU A 111 -9.52 -4.36 -15.22
C GLU A 111 -10.68 -3.62 -14.53
N LYS A 112 -11.40 -4.31 -13.63
CA LYS A 112 -12.47 -3.66 -12.85
C LYS A 112 -11.91 -2.70 -11.81
N ALA A 113 -10.74 -3.01 -11.25
CA ALA A 113 -10.07 -2.12 -10.32
C ALA A 113 -9.73 -0.78 -10.97
N ILE A 114 -9.22 -0.78 -12.21
CA ILE A 114 -8.90 0.43 -12.99
C ILE A 114 -10.11 1.38 -13.04
N GLU A 115 -11.29 0.85 -13.39
CA GLU A 115 -12.52 1.66 -13.48
C GLU A 115 -12.81 2.39 -12.17
N HIS A 116 -12.75 1.68 -11.05
CA HIS A 116 -13.11 2.25 -9.74
C HIS A 116 -12.01 3.16 -9.18
N LEU A 117 -10.73 2.85 -9.42
CA LEU A 117 -9.62 3.70 -9.02
C LEU A 117 -9.62 5.03 -9.78
N ILE A 118 -9.98 5.03 -11.06
CA ILE A 118 -10.19 6.26 -11.83
C ILE A 118 -11.32 7.10 -11.22
N LYS A 119 -12.44 6.49 -10.81
CA LYS A 119 -13.53 7.19 -10.13
C LYS A 119 -13.07 7.82 -8.83
N ALA A 120 -12.29 7.10 -8.00
CA ALA A 120 -11.71 7.64 -6.78
C ALA A 120 -10.85 8.89 -7.06
N ILE A 121 -9.98 8.83 -8.07
CA ILE A 121 -9.10 9.94 -8.46
C ILE A 121 -9.90 11.12 -9.05
N LEU A 122 -11.00 10.88 -9.75
CA LEU A 122 -11.87 11.94 -10.26
C LEU A 122 -12.56 12.71 -9.13
N ILE A 123 -12.95 12.02 -8.04
CA ILE A 123 -13.53 12.64 -6.85
C ILE A 123 -12.45 13.39 -6.05
N ASN A 124 -11.29 12.75 -5.86
CA ASN A 124 -10.19 13.31 -5.09
C ASN A 124 -8.85 13.13 -5.83
N ARG A 125 -8.42 14.18 -6.52
CA ARG A 125 -7.16 14.17 -7.29
C ARG A 125 -5.90 14.06 -6.44
N GLU A 126 -6.01 14.36 -5.13
CA GLU A 126 -4.91 14.27 -4.18
C GLU A 126 -4.80 12.90 -3.51
N ASN A 127 -5.67 11.94 -3.85
CA ASN A 127 -5.57 10.58 -3.36
C ASN A 127 -4.39 9.86 -4.04
N LEU A 128 -3.18 10.05 -3.49
CA LEU A 128 -1.93 9.48 -4.02
C LEU A 128 -1.93 7.94 -3.92
N GLU A 129 -2.61 7.39 -2.92
CA GLU A 129 -2.73 5.93 -2.78
C GLU A 129 -3.59 5.33 -3.91
N ALA A 130 -4.66 6.00 -4.30
CA ALA A 130 -5.48 5.57 -5.45
C ALA A 130 -4.67 5.61 -6.75
N GLN A 131 -3.82 6.64 -6.95
CA GLN A 131 -2.95 6.71 -8.11
C GLN A 131 -1.89 5.59 -8.13
N ILE A 132 -1.31 5.24 -6.98
CA ILE A 132 -0.40 4.08 -6.86
C ILE A 132 -1.13 2.78 -7.22
N GLN A 133 -2.33 2.56 -6.68
CA GLN A 133 -3.09 1.34 -6.96
C GLN A 133 -3.52 1.27 -8.44
N LEU A 134 -3.80 2.42 -9.06
CA LEU A 134 -4.08 2.51 -10.49
C LEU A 134 -2.84 2.12 -11.33
N ALA A 135 -1.65 2.59 -10.95
CA ALA A 135 -0.41 2.19 -11.62
C ALA A 135 -0.16 0.68 -11.49
N ILE A 136 -0.36 0.10 -10.29
CA ILE A 136 -0.26 -1.34 -10.06
C ILE A 136 -1.30 -2.11 -10.89
N ALA A 137 -2.53 -1.60 -11.00
CA ALA A 137 -3.57 -2.22 -11.81
C ALA A 137 -3.18 -2.27 -13.29
N HIS A 138 -2.62 -1.18 -13.84
CA HIS A 138 -2.10 -1.15 -15.21
C HIS A 138 -0.92 -2.11 -15.41
N GLU A 139 -0.04 -2.26 -14.42
CA GLU A 139 1.04 -3.26 -14.47
C GLU A 139 0.47 -4.69 -14.59
N LEU A 140 -0.59 -5.01 -13.84
CA LEU A 140 -1.21 -6.34 -13.83
C LEU A 140 -1.96 -6.69 -15.12
N VAL A 141 -2.31 -5.69 -15.94
CA VAL A 141 -2.93 -5.88 -17.27
C VAL A 141 -1.94 -5.65 -18.42
N ASP A 142 -0.63 -5.75 -18.12
CA ASP A 142 0.46 -5.59 -19.09
C ASP A 142 0.55 -4.18 -19.76
N GLU A 143 -0.06 -3.16 -19.15
CA GLU A 143 -0.01 -1.77 -19.62
C GLU A 143 1.12 -0.99 -18.91
N ALA A 144 2.34 -1.50 -19.06
CA ALA A 144 3.53 -1.01 -18.37
C ALA A 144 3.83 0.48 -18.61
N ASP A 145 3.61 0.97 -19.84
CA ASP A 145 3.85 2.38 -20.19
C ASP A 145 2.93 3.33 -19.42
N LEU A 146 1.66 2.94 -19.21
CA LEU A 146 0.71 3.73 -18.43
C LEU A 146 1.08 3.74 -16.95
N SER A 147 1.51 2.58 -16.42
CA SER A 147 2.00 2.49 -15.05
C SER A 147 3.22 3.40 -14.82
N LEU A 148 4.22 3.35 -15.72
CA LEU A 148 5.41 4.23 -15.65
C LEU A 148 5.03 5.71 -15.75
N MET A 149 4.10 6.06 -16.63
CA MET A 149 3.62 7.43 -16.76
C MET A 149 3.00 7.94 -15.45
N ILE A 150 2.19 7.12 -14.78
CA ILE A 150 1.57 7.47 -13.50
C ILE A 150 2.65 7.64 -12.41
N TYR A 151 3.59 6.69 -12.29
CA TYR A 151 4.68 6.81 -11.30
C TYR A 151 5.55 8.04 -11.55
N ASN A 152 5.91 8.32 -12.80
CA ASN A 152 6.71 9.51 -13.15
C ASN A 152 5.99 10.78 -12.75
N LYS A 153 4.69 10.89 -13.07
CA LYS A 153 3.87 12.04 -12.68
C LYS A 153 3.78 12.20 -11.17
N LEU A 154 3.57 11.09 -10.43
CA LEU A 154 3.55 11.11 -8.97
C LEU A 154 4.86 11.62 -8.38
N ILE A 155 6.01 11.17 -8.90
CA ILE A 155 7.34 11.58 -8.47
C ILE A 155 7.61 13.05 -8.78
N GLU A 156 7.15 13.54 -9.93
CA GLU A 156 7.31 14.93 -10.34
C GLU A 156 6.46 15.88 -9.47
N THR A 157 5.19 15.53 -9.26
CA THR A 157 4.26 16.39 -8.52
C THR A 157 4.38 16.26 -7.01
N ASN A 158 4.81 15.11 -6.50
CA ASN A 158 4.93 14.80 -5.07
C ASN A 158 6.29 14.13 -4.76
N PRO A 159 7.40 14.89 -4.82
CA PRO A 159 8.76 14.33 -4.69
C PRO A 159 9.03 13.62 -3.36
N GLU A 160 8.28 13.93 -2.31
CA GLU A 160 8.40 13.31 -0.99
C GLU A 160 7.52 12.05 -0.82
N PHE A 161 6.74 11.68 -1.84
CA PHE A 161 5.93 10.47 -1.80
C PHE A 161 6.76 9.23 -2.14
N LEU A 162 7.48 8.73 -1.16
CA LEU A 162 8.51 7.68 -1.29
C LEU A 162 8.00 6.37 -1.89
N LYS A 163 6.71 6.05 -1.68
CA LYS A 163 6.08 4.85 -2.25
C LYS A 163 6.13 4.83 -3.78
N ALA A 164 6.00 5.99 -4.43
CA ALA A 164 6.04 6.07 -5.89
C ALA A 164 7.40 5.64 -6.45
N TYR A 165 8.50 6.06 -5.81
CA TYR A 165 9.85 5.62 -6.20
C TYR A 165 10.03 4.11 -5.99
N TYR A 166 9.59 3.60 -4.84
CA TYR A 166 9.75 2.19 -4.52
C TYR A 166 8.99 1.31 -5.51
N ASN A 167 7.72 1.62 -5.77
CA ASN A 167 6.89 0.83 -6.67
C ASN A 167 7.36 0.94 -8.13
N LYS A 168 7.74 2.14 -8.60
CA LYS A 168 8.37 2.31 -9.92
C LYS A 168 9.62 1.43 -10.06
N ALA A 169 10.51 1.47 -9.07
CA ALA A 169 11.74 0.70 -9.12
C ALA A 169 11.48 -0.81 -9.05
N ALA A 170 10.52 -1.26 -8.23
CA ALA A 170 10.11 -2.66 -8.16
C ALA A 170 9.54 -3.16 -9.49
N MET A 171 8.69 -2.37 -10.13
CA MET A 171 8.14 -2.65 -11.46
C MET A 171 9.27 -2.78 -12.51
N LEU A 172 10.20 -1.81 -12.58
CA LEU A 172 11.35 -1.85 -13.49
C LEU A 172 12.24 -3.09 -13.26
N MET A 173 12.41 -3.51 -12.00
CA MET A 173 13.08 -4.79 -11.69
C MET A 173 12.33 -6.00 -12.26
N GLY A 174 11.01 -6.01 -12.16
CA GLY A 174 10.16 -7.05 -12.74
C GLY A 174 10.29 -7.14 -14.27
N GLN A 175 10.47 -6.00 -14.93
CA GLN A 175 10.71 -5.90 -16.38
C GLN A 175 12.15 -6.22 -16.80
N GLY A 176 13.07 -6.37 -15.84
CA GLY A 176 14.50 -6.61 -16.11
C GLY A 176 15.30 -5.34 -16.38
N ASP A 177 14.73 -4.15 -16.28
CA ASP A 177 15.47 -2.89 -16.37
C ASP A 177 16.13 -2.56 -15.04
N PHE A 178 17.12 -3.38 -14.68
CA PHE A 178 17.86 -3.26 -13.42
C PHE A 178 18.67 -1.97 -13.32
N MET A 179 19.03 -1.38 -14.46
CA MET A 179 19.79 -0.13 -14.46
C MET A 179 18.89 1.03 -13.99
N GLU A 180 17.72 1.21 -14.60
CA GLU A 180 16.82 2.28 -14.24
C GLU A 180 16.17 2.03 -12.86
N ALA A 181 15.90 0.76 -12.51
CA ALA A 181 15.46 0.38 -11.17
C ALA A 181 16.47 0.84 -10.11
N SER A 182 17.77 0.53 -10.29
CA SER A 182 18.80 0.97 -9.35
C SER A 182 18.88 2.49 -9.24
N ARG A 183 18.79 3.23 -10.36
CA ARG A 183 18.75 4.71 -10.36
C ARG A 183 17.56 5.25 -9.57
N THR A 184 16.39 4.64 -9.72
CA THR A 184 15.17 5.04 -9.01
C THR A 184 15.31 4.77 -7.50
N PHE A 185 15.87 3.62 -7.11
CA PHE A 185 16.18 3.35 -5.70
C PHE A 185 17.24 4.31 -5.14
N PHE A 186 18.24 4.74 -5.92
CA PHE A 186 19.18 5.77 -5.49
C PHE A 186 18.50 7.11 -5.22
N GLN A 187 17.53 7.50 -6.05
CA GLN A 187 16.73 8.69 -5.78
C GLN A 187 15.95 8.56 -4.48
N LEU A 188 15.42 7.37 -4.17
CA LEU A 188 14.70 7.08 -2.93
C LEU A 188 15.61 7.20 -1.70
N ILE A 189 16.77 6.55 -1.68
CA ILE A 189 17.69 6.64 -0.52
C ILE A 189 18.33 8.02 -0.35
N LYS A 190 18.41 8.83 -1.41
CA LYS A 190 18.82 10.24 -1.31
C LYS A 190 17.81 11.05 -0.50
N ARG A 191 16.52 10.70 -0.56
CA ARG A 191 15.43 11.35 0.20
C ARG A 191 15.28 10.75 1.59
N ASN A 192 15.34 9.46 1.69
CA ASN A 192 15.26 8.74 2.97
C ASN A 192 16.40 7.70 3.06
N PRO A 193 17.53 8.07 3.69
CA PRO A 193 18.67 7.17 3.86
C PRO A 193 18.38 5.92 4.68
N ASP A 194 17.31 5.91 5.49
CA ASP A 194 16.94 4.78 6.34
C ASP A 194 15.95 3.82 5.66
N TYR A 195 15.62 4.08 4.38
CA TYR A 195 14.70 3.22 3.63
C TYR A 195 15.39 1.91 3.22
N TYR A 196 15.53 0.98 4.17
CA TYR A 196 16.32 -0.25 4.03
C TYR A 196 15.93 -1.12 2.83
N LYS A 197 14.62 -1.18 2.44
CA LYS A 197 14.17 -1.94 1.26
C LYS A 197 14.77 -1.43 -0.04
N ALA A 198 15.09 -0.14 -0.15
CA ALA A 198 15.73 0.40 -1.34
C ALA A 198 17.17 -0.10 -1.49
N TYR A 199 17.92 -0.25 -0.40
CA TYR A 199 19.27 -0.84 -0.44
C TYR A 199 19.24 -2.30 -0.90
N LEU A 200 18.23 -3.06 -0.46
CA LEU A 200 18.01 -4.42 -0.95
C LEU A 200 17.73 -4.42 -2.46
N GLY A 201 16.83 -3.52 -2.93
CA GLY A 201 16.52 -3.37 -4.36
C GLY A 201 17.73 -2.99 -5.19
N ILE A 202 18.59 -2.07 -4.71
CA ILE A 202 19.86 -1.71 -5.35
C ILE A 202 20.79 -2.93 -5.42
N ALA A 203 20.94 -3.66 -4.32
CA ALA A 203 21.81 -4.83 -4.26
C ALA A 203 21.35 -5.90 -5.26
N MET A 204 20.05 -6.21 -5.29
CA MET A 204 19.48 -7.17 -6.23
C MET A 204 19.63 -6.72 -7.68
N SER A 205 19.47 -5.43 -7.97
CA SER A 205 19.68 -4.87 -9.31
C SER A 205 21.12 -5.03 -9.77
N PHE A 206 22.09 -4.72 -8.92
CA PHE A 206 23.53 -4.93 -9.24
C PHE A 206 23.88 -6.40 -9.37
N ASP A 207 23.30 -7.26 -8.56
CA ASP A 207 23.48 -8.72 -8.64
C ASP A 207 23.00 -9.23 -10.01
N LYS A 208 21.80 -8.86 -10.44
CA LYS A 208 21.27 -9.22 -11.78
C LYS A 208 22.11 -8.67 -12.94
N MET A 209 22.76 -7.52 -12.74
CA MET A 209 23.73 -6.96 -13.71
C MET A 209 25.12 -7.59 -13.61
N SER A 210 25.33 -8.60 -12.78
CA SER A 210 26.62 -9.24 -12.50
C SER A 210 27.71 -8.27 -11.98
N LYS A 211 27.29 -7.16 -11.35
CA LYS A 211 28.16 -6.19 -10.67
C LYS A 211 28.37 -6.60 -9.21
N PHE A 212 29.03 -7.73 -9.01
CA PHE A 212 29.08 -8.44 -7.73
C PHE A 212 29.68 -7.63 -6.57
N LYS A 213 30.71 -6.82 -6.83
CA LYS A 213 31.31 -5.94 -5.80
C LYS A 213 30.30 -4.94 -5.26
N ASP A 214 29.55 -4.30 -6.16
CA ASP A 214 28.51 -3.34 -5.77
C ASP A 214 27.33 -4.03 -5.10
N ALA A 215 26.88 -5.17 -5.62
CA ALA A 215 25.81 -5.96 -4.99
C ALA A 215 26.16 -6.31 -3.53
N ILE A 216 27.35 -6.85 -3.27
CA ILE A 216 27.84 -7.17 -1.91
C ILE A 216 27.84 -5.93 -1.02
N ARG A 217 28.30 -4.78 -1.53
CA ARG A 217 28.33 -3.52 -0.79
C ARG A 217 26.94 -3.10 -0.35
N TYR A 218 25.92 -3.18 -1.24
CA TYR A 218 24.57 -2.74 -0.93
C TYR A 218 23.77 -3.77 -0.11
N TYR A 219 24.02 -5.08 -0.28
CA TYR A 219 23.51 -6.08 0.66
C TYR A 219 24.02 -5.85 2.09
N LYS A 220 25.31 -5.52 2.27
CA LYS A 220 25.85 -5.16 3.58
C LYS A 220 25.17 -3.92 4.16
N LYS A 221 24.95 -2.89 3.32
CA LYS A 221 24.27 -1.67 3.75
C LYS A 221 22.83 -1.93 4.17
N PHE A 222 22.12 -2.80 3.45
CA PHE A 222 20.80 -3.28 3.87
C PHE A 222 20.85 -3.99 5.24
N LEU A 223 21.83 -4.86 5.46
CA LEU A 223 22.01 -5.59 6.73
C LEU A 223 22.35 -4.69 7.91
N GLU A 224 23.02 -3.56 7.70
CA GLU A 224 23.26 -2.56 8.75
C GLU A 224 21.93 -1.97 9.27
N LEU A 225 20.95 -1.79 8.39
CA LEU A 225 19.66 -1.18 8.71
C LEU A 225 18.59 -2.20 9.10
N ASN A 226 18.71 -3.45 8.65
CA ASN A 226 17.74 -4.52 8.92
C ASN A 226 18.44 -5.87 9.06
N GLN A 227 18.60 -6.33 10.32
CA GLN A 227 19.39 -7.52 10.63
C GLN A 227 18.59 -8.81 10.84
N PHE A 228 17.28 -8.71 11.12
CA PHE A 228 16.52 -9.84 11.66
C PHE A 228 15.34 -10.29 10.76
N SER A 229 15.18 -9.72 9.57
CA SER A 229 14.14 -10.12 8.64
C SER A 229 14.54 -11.37 7.84
N GLU A 230 13.56 -12.01 7.20
CA GLU A 230 13.81 -13.08 6.23
C GLU A 230 14.70 -12.60 5.09
N ASP A 231 14.49 -11.36 4.62
CA ASP A 231 15.35 -10.72 3.62
C ASP A 231 16.81 -10.61 4.09
N ALA A 232 17.05 -10.45 5.39
CA ALA A 232 18.40 -10.39 5.94
C ALA A 232 19.10 -11.79 5.89
N VAL A 233 18.35 -12.87 6.08
CA VAL A 233 18.86 -14.23 5.90
C VAL A 233 19.25 -14.44 4.44
N PHE A 234 18.37 -14.08 3.51
CA PHE A 234 18.65 -14.12 2.06
C PHE A 234 19.90 -13.32 1.71
N ALA A 235 19.98 -12.05 2.17
CA ALA A 235 21.10 -11.17 1.84
C ALA A 235 22.46 -11.72 2.33
N ARG A 236 22.53 -12.30 3.55
CA ARG A 236 23.75 -12.94 4.08
C ARG A 236 24.19 -14.10 3.19
N LYS A 237 23.25 -15.01 2.89
CA LYS A 237 23.55 -16.17 2.03
C LYS A 237 24.04 -15.70 0.66
N ARG A 238 23.36 -14.72 0.06
CA ARG A 238 23.73 -14.23 -1.28
C ARG A 238 25.10 -13.55 -1.31
N ILE A 239 25.48 -12.83 -0.25
CA ILE A 239 26.84 -12.27 -0.12
C ILE A 239 27.91 -13.36 -0.19
N GLU A 240 27.73 -14.49 0.51
CA GLU A 240 28.71 -15.58 0.47
C GLU A 240 28.80 -16.23 -0.92
N GLU A 241 27.66 -16.46 -1.56
CA GLU A 241 27.63 -16.97 -2.95
C GLU A 241 28.36 -16.03 -3.93
N LEU A 242 28.07 -14.73 -3.85
CA LEU A 242 28.69 -13.73 -4.73
C LEU A 242 30.20 -13.58 -4.51
N ARG A 243 30.70 -13.81 -3.32
CA ARG A 243 32.16 -13.83 -3.04
C ARG A 243 32.85 -14.97 -3.83
N VAL A 244 32.24 -16.15 -3.85
CA VAL A 244 32.76 -17.30 -4.60
C VAL A 244 32.69 -17.04 -6.10
N GLU A 245 31.56 -16.55 -6.61
CA GLU A 245 31.35 -16.22 -8.01
C GLU A 245 32.36 -15.15 -8.51
N HIS A 246 32.59 -14.11 -7.70
CA HIS A 246 33.58 -13.06 -8.01
C HIS A 246 34.97 -13.62 -8.08
N PHE A 247 35.40 -14.43 -7.10
CA PHE A 247 36.73 -15.04 -7.06
C PHE A 247 36.99 -15.95 -8.28
N SER A 248 35.96 -16.73 -8.65
CA SER A 248 36.07 -17.63 -9.83
C SER A 248 36.24 -16.86 -11.16
N ARG A 249 35.57 -15.70 -11.30
CA ARG A 249 35.69 -14.83 -12.47
C ARG A 249 37.05 -14.13 -12.54
N ASP A 250 37.55 -13.60 -11.42
CA ASP A 250 38.86 -12.93 -11.40
C ASP A 250 39.98 -13.91 -11.76
N ASN A 251 39.89 -15.17 -11.32
CA ASN A 251 40.85 -16.21 -11.67
C ASN A 251 40.77 -16.62 -13.15
N SER A 252 39.58 -16.74 -13.72
CA SER A 252 39.44 -17.08 -15.14
C SER A 252 39.98 -15.96 -16.06
N LEU A 253 39.75 -14.69 -15.68
CA LEU A 253 40.28 -13.53 -16.41
C LEU A 253 41.82 -13.41 -16.31
N SER A 254 42.42 -13.83 -15.19
CA SER A 254 43.88 -13.86 -15.02
C SER A 254 44.55 -14.96 -15.87
N LEU A 255 43.88 -16.10 -16.01
CA LEU A 255 44.36 -17.21 -16.86
C LEU A 255 44.33 -16.87 -18.36
N VAL A 256 43.31 -16.16 -18.83
CA VAL A 256 43.20 -15.70 -20.22
C VAL A 256 44.26 -14.65 -20.54
N LYS A 257 44.57 -13.74 -19.63
CA LYS A 257 45.62 -12.71 -19.81
C LYS A 257 47.05 -13.28 -19.75
N SER A 258 47.26 -14.42 -19.11
CA SER A 258 48.55 -15.09 -19.04
C SER A 258 48.79 -16.06 -20.20
N GLY A 259 47.74 -16.34 -21.03
CA GLY A 259 47.84 -17.26 -22.19
C GLY A 259 48.27 -16.62 -23.52
N ASP A 260 48.30 -15.29 -23.61
CA ASP A 260 48.65 -14.56 -24.85
C ASP A 260 50.19 -14.33 -25.01
N GLY A 261 51.01 -15.10 -24.29
CA GLY A 261 52.46 -14.99 -24.30
C GLY A 261 53.19 -16.27 -24.77
N ILE A 262 52.69 -16.94 -25.83
CA ILE A 262 53.49 -17.97 -26.53
C ILE A 262 53.58 -17.54 -27.99
N ASP A 263 54.56 -16.68 -28.24
CA ASP A 263 55.13 -16.49 -29.59
C ASP A 263 55.88 -17.78 -30.02
N PHE A 264 55.48 -18.31 -31.16
CA PHE A 264 56.28 -19.25 -31.95
C PHE A 264 56.91 -18.53 -33.08
#